data_baf1478ecaff335a37a5182b972642ae
#
_entry.id   baf1478ecaff335a37a5182b972642ae
#
_cell.length_a   1.000
_cell.length_b   1.000
_cell.length_c   1.000
_cell.angle_alpha   90.00
_cell.angle_beta   90.00
_cell.angle_gamma   90.00
#
_symmetry.space_group_name_H-M   'P 1'
#
loop_
_entity.id
_entity.type
_entity.pdbx_description
1 polymer ?
#
loop_
_entity_poly.entity_id
_entity_poly.type
_entity_poly.pdbx_seq_one_letter_code
_entity_poly.pdbx_strand_id
1 'polypeptide(L)'
;CYEQGIGVMKSEETAIQWYQKAANQDNVFAQHRLGCCYEYGIGVTKDLGKAAEWHQKAAENGDEWSQYFLGNFYLYGMGVTKDYIKAAEWYRKAAEQESAAAQNELGVLYENGYGVAQNKAEAAKWYKKAAEQGDANAQNSLGYCYNNGEGVEKNSAKAVEWFRRSAENGNADAQFNLGVCYANGKGVEKDSAKAVEWYKKAAEQGQDSAQCNLGYCYKNGIGVEKDVIKATEWYQKSAEQGNCTAQYNLGCCYANGEGVAQNKATAVKWYQKAAEQNYANAQYNLGFCYEKGLGGLSRSKKEALKMYQKAAEQGDHAAERAIRRLNGGAVSTLADLVNGVGVLWEILNE
;
A
#
# COMPACT_ATOMS: atom_id res chain seq x y z
N CYS A 1 26.71 -10.33 27.86
CA CYS A 1 27.95 -9.52 28.06
C CYS A 1 28.67 -9.28 26.72
N TYR A 2 29.20 -10.31 26.01
CA TYR A 2 29.99 -10.13 24.78
C TYR A 2 29.22 -9.47 23.64
N GLU A 3 27.93 -9.76 23.47
CA GLU A 3 27.08 -9.14 22.43
C GLU A 3 26.92 -7.63 22.63
N GLN A 4 26.82 -7.18 23.87
CA GLN A 4 26.58 -5.78 24.23
C GLN A 4 27.82 -5.05 24.76
N GLY A 5 28.92 -5.74 24.95
CA GLY A 5 30.14 -5.17 25.53
C GLY A 5 30.03 -4.80 27.03
N ILE A 6 29.15 -5.47 27.79
CA ILE A 6 28.92 -5.17 29.19
C ILE A 6 29.96 -5.91 30.01
N GLY A 7 30.91 -5.15 30.59
CA GLY A 7 32.01 -5.68 31.43
C GLY A 7 33.12 -6.41 30.65
N VAL A 8 32.99 -6.52 29.32
CA VAL A 8 33.97 -7.14 28.40
C VAL A 8 33.96 -6.41 27.06
N MET A 9 35.02 -6.56 26.27
CA MET A 9 35.00 -6.03 24.89
C MET A 9 33.89 -6.73 24.08
N LYS A 10 33.13 -5.96 23.30
CA LYS A 10 32.11 -6.50 22.40
C LYS A 10 32.79 -7.45 21.40
N SER A 11 32.27 -8.67 21.31
CA SER A 11 32.67 -9.66 20.32
C SER A 11 31.49 -10.55 19.95
N GLU A 12 30.96 -10.32 18.78
CA GLU A 12 29.80 -11.08 18.27
C GLU A 12 30.17 -12.56 18.06
N GLU A 13 31.40 -12.83 17.56
CA GLU A 13 31.88 -14.20 17.37
C GLU A 13 31.99 -14.95 18.72
N THR A 14 32.50 -14.29 19.76
CA THR A 14 32.58 -14.90 21.09
C THR A 14 31.20 -15.11 21.69
N ALA A 15 30.27 -14.17 21.48
CA ALA A 15 28.87 -14.30 21.92
C ALA A 15 28.22 -15.55 21.31
N ILE A 16 28.42 -15.79 20.02
CA ILE A 16 27.87 -16.96 19.31
C ILE A 16 28.43 -18.26 19.86
N GLN A 17 29.73 -18.33 20.15
CA GLN A 17 30.31 -19.53 20.74
C GLN A 17 29.67 -19.88 22.10
N TRP A 18 29.31 -18.87 22.89
CA TRP A 18 28.61 -19.08 24.15
C TRP A 18 27.13 -19.46 23.92
N TYR A 19 26.45 -18.81 22.97
CA TYR A 19 25.09 -19.21 22.60
C TYR A 19 25.08 -20.67 22.10
N GLN A 20 26.04 -21.07 21.27
CA GLN A 20 26.12 -22.43 20.77
C GLN A 20 26.29 -23.46 21.90
N LYS A 21 27.15 -23.16 22.88
CA LYS A 21 27.32 -24.02 24.03
C LYS A 21 26.08 -24.16 24.88
N ALA A 22 25.38 -23.05 25.10
CA ALA A 22 24.13 -23.05 25.87
C ALA A 22 22.98 -23.70 25.10
N ALA A 23 22.86 -23.41 23.80
CA ALA A 23 21.80 -23.97 22.94
C ALA A 23 21.91 -25.50 22.78
N ASN A 24 23.13 -26.03 22.78
CA ASN A 24 23.37 -27.46 22.76
C ASN A 24 23.04 -28.15 24.13
N GLN A 25 22.74 -27.35 25.14
CA GLN A 25 22.20 -27.79 26.43
C GLN A 25 20.70 -27.42 26.56
N ASP A 26 20.00 -27.29 25.44
CA ASP A 26 18.59 -26.99 25.35
C ASP A 26 18.17 -25.64 25.98
N ASN A 27 19.12 -24.69 26.12
CA ASN A 27 18.76 -23.35 26.55
C ASN A 27 17.97 -22.62 25.45
N VAL A 28 16.69 -22.45 25.67
CA VAL A 28 15.70 -21.90 24.72
C VAL A 28 16.08 -20.49 24.28
N PHE A 29 16.51 -19.63 25.21
CA PHE A 29 16.95 -18.27 24.88
C PHE A 29 18.18 -18.29 23.95
N ALA A 30 19.13 -19.18 24.20
CA ALA A 30 20.32 -19.29 23.33
C ALA A 30 19.97 -19.85 21.95
N GLN A 31 19.02 -20.79 21.86
CA GLN A 31 18.50 -21.31 20.59
C GLN A 31 17.85 -20.19 19.80
N HIS A 32 16.95 -19.39 20.41
CA HIS A 32 16.35 -18.21 19.78
C HIS A 32 17.42 -17.22 19.29
N ARG A 33 18.37 -16.86 20.15
CA ARG A 33 19.47 -15.92 19.78
C ARG A 33 20.30 -16.42 18.62
N LEU A 34 20.61 -17.71 18.55
CA LEU A 34 21.30 -18.30 17.40
C LEU A 34 20.46 -18.21 16.12
N GLY A 35 19.17 -18.47 16.20
CA GLY A 35 18.25 -18.26 15.10
C GLY A 35 18.38 -16.84 14.53
N CYS A 36 18.27 -15.83 15.40
CA CYS A 36 18.45 -14.42 15.01
C CYS A 36 19.87 -14.14 14.44
N CYS A 37 20.92 -14.70 15.05
CA CYS A 37 22.30 -14.48 14.57
C CYS A 37 22.50 -15.01 13.15
N TYR A 38 21.98 -16.19 12.84
CA TYR A 38 22.05 -16.74 11.48
C TYR A 38 21.10 -16.02 10.50
N GLU A 39 19.95 -15.52 10.96
CA GLU A 39 19.02 -14.77 10.13
C GLU A 39 19.61 -13.44 9.65
N TYR A 40 20.27 -12.70 10.56
CA TYR A 40 20.81 -11.37 10.26
C TYR A 40 22.31 -11.37 9.92
N GLY A 41 23.03 -12.48 10.10
CA GLY A 41 24.47 -12.57 9.87
C GLY A 41 25.28 -11.86 10.96
N ILE A 42 24.82 -11.91 12.22
CA ILE A 42 25.48 -11.26 13.36
C ILE A 42 26.57 -12.21 13.90
N GLY A 43 27.85 -11.86 13.67
CA GLY A 43 29.01 -12.64 14.10
C GLY A 43 29.17 -14.01 13.40
N VAL A 44 28.31 -14.32 12.43
CA VAL A 44 28.35 -15.49 11.56
C VAL A 44 27.91 -15.12 10.14
N THR A 45 28.25 -15.93 9.16
CA THR A 45 27.66 -15.79 7.82
C THR A 45 26.16 -16.06 7.89
N LYS A 46 25.38 -15.18 7.26
CA LYS A 46 23.92 -15.32 7.15
C LYS A 46 23.55 -16.67 6.53
N ASP A 47 22.67 -17.42 7.21
CA ASP A 47 22.24 -18.74 6.78
C ASP A 47 20.79 -18.97 7.26
N LEU A 48 19.82 -18.76 6.36
CA LEU A 48 18.39 -18.86 6.69
C LEU A 48 17.97 -20.30 7.02
N GLY A 49 18.64 -21.31 6.46
CA GLY A 49 18.39 -22.70 6.80
C GLY A 49 18.73 -23.00 8.26
N LYS A 50 19.95 -22.60 8.68
CA LYS A 50 20.35 -22.72 10.10
C LYS A 50 19.52 -21.86 11.03
N ALA A 51 19.11 -20.67 10.58
CA ALA A 51 18.18 -19.82 11.34
C ALA A 51 16.87 -20.56 11.61
N ALA A 52 16.27 -21.17 10.57
CA ALA A 52 15.06 -21.97 10.69
C ALA A 52 15.23 -23.16 11.65
N GLU A 53 16.35 -23.88 11.57
CA GLU A 53 16.64 -25.01 12.47
C GLU A 53 16.71 -24.58 13.94
N TRP A 54 17.37 -23.45 14.24
CA TRP A 54 17.46 -22.95 15.61
C TRP A 54 16.15 -22.38 16.12
N HIS A 55 15.41 -21.63 15.29
CA HIS A 55 14.05 -21.18 15.63
C HIS A 55 13.11 -22.37 15.82
N GLN A 56 13.23 -23.43 15.03
CA GLN A 56 12.44 -24.65 15.19
C GLN A 56 12.64 -25.25 16.60
N LYS A 57 13.91 -25.43 17.02
CA LYS A 57 14.21 -25.98 18.35
C LYS A 57 13.66 -25.11 19.49
N ALA A 58 13.87 -23.80 19.42
CA ALA A 58 13.35 -22.87 20.41
C ALA A 58 11.81 -22.86 20.42
N ALA A 59 11.17 -22.87 19.26
CA ALA A 59 9.70 -22.88 19.12
C ALA A 59 9.06 -24.17 19.64
N GLU A 60 9.69 -25.32 19.43
CA GLU A 60 9.27 -26.61 19.99
C GLU A 60 9.36 -26.63 21.53
N ASN A 61 10.33 -25.90 22.09
CA ASN A 61 10.49 -25.67 23.50
C ASN A 61 9.63 -24.51 24.07
N GLY A 62 8.70 -23.99 23.27
CA GLY A 62 7.67 -23.03 23.71
C GLY A 62 8.03 -21.57 23.58
N ASP A 63 9.16 -21.21 22.96
CA ASP A 63 9.55 -19.80 22.77
C ASP A 63 8.57 -19.09 21.82
N GLU A 64 7.84 -18.13 22.34
CA GLU A 64 6.83 -17.35 21.61
C GLU A 64 7.40 -16.64 20.39
N TRP A 65 8.56 -15.98 20.56
CA TRP A 65 9.21 -15.25 19.47
C TRP A 65 9.66 -16.19 18.35
N SER A 66 10.27 -17.32 18.71
CA SER A 66 10.70 -18.32 17.72
C SER A 66 9.51 -18.96 17.01
N GLN A 67 8.38 -19.15 17.67
CA GLN A 67 7.15 -19.59 17.04
C GLN A 67 6.65 -18.56 16.01
N TYR A 68 6.66 -17.28 16.35
CA TYR A 68 6.32 -16.20 15.42
C TYR A 68 7.30 -16.15 14.24
N PHE A 69 8.61 -16.16 14.50
CA PHE A 69 9.61 -16.16 13.43
C PHE A 69 9.49 -17.38 12.52
N LEU A 70 9.27 -18.55 13.09
CA LEU A 70 9.08 -19.76 12.30
C LEU A 70 7.82 -19.71 11.44
N GLY A 71 6.75 -19.08 11.92
CA GLY A 71 5.59 -18.72 11.14
C GLY A 71 5.96 -17.89 9.90
N ASN A 72 6.78 -16.84 10.08
CA ASN A 72 7.30 -16.02 8.99
C ASN A 72 8.16 -16.85 8.00
N PHE A 73 9.04 -17.72 8.52
CA PHE A 73 9.89 -18.56 7.69
C PHE A 73 9.07 -19.45 6.76
N TYR A 74 8.02 -20.09 7.26
CA TYR A 74 7.12 -20.89 6.44
C TYR A 74 6.22 -20.05 5.52
N LEU A 75 5.78 -18.87 5.97
CA LEU A 75 4.94 -17.97 5.18
C LEU A 75 5.68 -17.48 3.91
N TYR A 76 6.94 -17.12 4.05
CA TYR A 76 7.75 -16.53 2.97
C TYR A 76 8.70 -17.53 2.31
N GLY A 77 8.88 -18.72 2.85
CA GLY A 77 9.83 -19.71 2.34
C GLY A 77 11.29 -19.33 2.63
N MET A 78 11.57 -18.75 3.79
CA MET A 78 12.90 -18.30 4.18
C MET A 78 13.70 -19.47 4.77
N GLY A 79 14.66 -20.02 4.02
CA GLY A 79 15.46 -21.16 4.47
C GLY A 79 14.71 -22.49 4.61
N VAL A 80 13.40 -22.47 4.40
CA VAL A 80 12.49 -23.63 4.39
C VAL A 80 11.57 -23.56 3.17
N THR A 81 10.98 -24.68 2.78
CA THR A 81 9.93 -24.67 1.74
C THR A 81 8.69 -23.92 2.27
N LYS A 82 8.17 -23.02 1.45
CA LYS A 82 6.96 -22.25 1.76
C LYS A 82 5.78 -23.16 2.07
N ASP A 83 5.15 -22.94 3.22
CA ASP A 83 4.04 -23.78 3.70
C ASP A 83 3.09 -22.94 4.59
N TYR A 84 1.96 -22.55 4.02
CA TYR A 84 0.97 -21.72 4.73
C TYR A 84 0.28 -22.46 5.90
N ILE A 85 0.17 -23.80 5.83
CA ILE A 85 -0.45 -24.58 6.91
C ILE A 85 0.46 -24.54 8.13
N LYS A 86 1.76 -24.82 7.93
CA LYS A 86 2.74 -24.73 9.03
C LYS A 86 2.89 -23.30 9.54
N ALA A 87 2.83 -22.28 8.68
CA ALA A 87 2.82 -20.90 9.12
C ALA A 87 1.64 -20.62 10.08
N ALA A 88 0.43 -21.05 9.71
CA ALA A 88 -0.76 -20.88 10.55
C ALA A 88 -0.66 -21.65 11.87
N GLU A 89 -0.09 -22.85 11.87
CA GLU A 89 0.12 -23.63 13.10
C GLU A 89 1.07 -22.94 14.08
N TRP A 90 2.19 -22.41 13.58
CA TRP A 90 3.16 -21.72 14.42
C TRP A 90 2.65 -20.36 14.91
N TYR A 91 2.02 -19.56 14.04
CA TYR A 91 1.39 -18.31 14.48
C TYR A 91 0.30 -18.56 15.54
N ARG A 92 -0.49 -19.64 15.40
CA ARG A 92 -1.50 -19.97 16.40
C ARG A 92 -0.87 -20.26 17.77
N LYS A 93 0.21 -21.03 17.83
CA LYS A 93 0.92 -21.29 19.07
C LYS A 93 1.43 -20.00 19.72
N ALA A 94 2.05 -19.10 18.95
CA ALA A 94 2.49 -17.81 19.46
C ALA A 94 1.31 -16.90 19.85
N ALA A 95 0.23 -16.89 19.07
CA ALA A 95 -0.97 -16.09 19.33
C ALA A 95 -1.72 -16.54 20.61
N GLU A 96 -1.70 -17.83 20.93
CA GLU A 96 -2.22 -18.40 22.17
C GLU A 96 -1.39 -18.03 23.40
N GLN A 97 -0.11 -17.66 23.18
CA GLN A 97 0.78 -17.09 24.18
C GLN A 97 0.70 -15.54 24.23
N GLU A 98 -0.37 -14.95 23.69
CA GLU A 98 -0.64 -13.51 23.69
C GLU A 98 0.28 -12.67 22.77
N SER A 99 1.04 -13.27 21.85
CA SER A 99 1.83 -12.53 20.87
C SER A 99 0.94 -11.69 19.97
N ALA A 100 0.96 -10.37 20.15
CA ALA A 100 0.14 -9.45 19.34
C ALA A 100 0.52 -9.52 17.86
N ALA A 101 1.82 -9.63 17.54
CA ALA A 101 2.29 -9.78 16.16
C ALA A 101 1.75 -11.08 15.54
N ALA A 102 1.83 -12.21 16.25
CA ALA A 102 1.30 -13.49 15.75
C ALA A 102 -0.23 -13.48 15.63
N GLN A 103 -0.93 -12.82 16.53
CA GLN A 103 -2.38 -12.64 16.45
C GLN A 103 -2.77 -11.83 15.20
N ASN A 104 -2.03 -10.76 14.89
CA ASN A 104 -2.24 -10.01 13.65
C ASN A 104 -2.04 -10.89 12.42
N GLU A 105 -0.89 -11.59 12.33
CA GLU A 105 -0.59 -12.45 11.18
C GLU A 105 -1.61 -13.59 11.03
N LEU A 106 -2.04 -14.20 12.14
CA LEU A 106 -3.09 -15.22 12.10
C LEU A 106 -4.42 -14.64 11.59
N GLY A 107 -4.74 -13.39 11.95
CA GLY A 107 -5.86 -12.65 11.39
C GLY A 107 -5.75 -12.52 9.87
N VAL A 108 -4.58 -12.14 9.35
CA VAL A 108 -4.30 -12.05 7.91
C VAL A 108 -4.48 -13.41 7.21
N LEU A 109 -4.01 -14.50 7.83
CA LEU A 109 -4.18 -15.83 7.25
C LEU A 109 -5.67 -16.23 7.16
N TYR A 110 -6.47 -15.96 8.18
CA TYR A 110 -7.92 -16.22 8.15
C TYR A 110 -8.65 -15.30 7.15
N GLU A 111 -8.24 -14.05 7.02
CA GLU A 111 -8.84 -13.11 6.06
C GLU A 111 -8.66 -13.59 4.62
N ASN A 112 -7.47 -14.13 4.29
CA ASN A 112 -7.12 -14.52 2.92
C ASN A 112 -7.32 -16.02 2.65
N GLY A 113 -7.52 -16.86 3.66
CA GLY A 113 -7.61 -18.31 3.50
C GLY A 113 -6.25 -18.96 3.23
N TYR A 114 -5.16 -18.39 3.76
CA TYR A 114 -3.82 -18.97 3.59
C TYR A 114 -3.53 -20.03 4.67
N GLY A 115 -3.46 -21.29 4.27
CA GLY A 115 -3.21 -22.43 5.16
C GLY A 115 -4.36 -22.76 6.12
N VAL A 116 -5.41 -21.96 6.11
CA VAL A 116 -6.65 -22.12 6.89
C VAL A 116 -7.86 -21.83 6.00
N ALA A 117 -9.02 -22.33 6.34
CA ALA A 117 -10.26 -21.94 5.66
C ALA A 117 -10.51 -20.44 5.87
N GLN A 118 -10.80 -19.71 4.79
CA GLN A 118 -11.11 -18.29 4.86
C GLN A 118 -12.27 -18.03 5.83
N ASN A 119 -12.05 -17.14 6.80
CA ASN A 119 -13.05 -16.79 7.80
C ASN A 119 -12.83 -15.37 8.32
N LYS A 120 -13.56 -14.40 7.74
CA LYS A 120 -13.45 -12.99 8.12
C LYS A 120 -13.86 -12.71 9.57
N ALA A 121 -14.76 -13.52 10.14
CA ALA A 121 -15.15 -13.36 11.54
C ALA A 121 -14.03 -13.79 12.50
N GLU A 122 -13.34 -14.89 12.19
CA GLU A 122 -12.15 -15.28 12.94
C GLU A 122 -11.01 -14.27 12.76
N ALA A 123 -10.78 -13.77 11.53
CA ALA A 123 -9.80 -12.72 11.29
C ALA A 123 -10.05 -11.49 12.19
N ALA A 124 -11.28 -10.98 12.20
CA ALA A 124 -11.66 -9.83 13.03
C ALA A 124 -11.47 -10.09 14.55
N LYS A 125 -11.68 -11.32 15.03
CA LYS A 125 -11.42 -11.68 16.44
C LYS A 125 -9.93 -11.62 16.77
N TRP A 126 -9.08 -12.15 15.89
CA TRP A 126 -7.63 -12.13 16.09
C TRP A 126 -7.07 -10.70 15.97
N TYR A 127 -7.51 -9.94 14.98
CA TYR A 127 -7.17 -8.51 14.89
C TYR A 127 -7.58 -7.73 16.14
N LYS A 128 -8.77 -8.04 16.72
CA LYS A 128 -9.23 -7.37 17.93
C LYS A 128 -8.30 -7.65 19.11
N LYS A 129 -7.88 -8.90 19.31
CA LYS A 129 -6.94 -9.26 20.38
C LYS A 129 -5.62 -8.51 20.26
N ALA A 130 -5.00 -8.50 19.05
CA ALA A 130 -3.77 -7.77 18.80
C ALA A 130 -3.95 -6.25 18.94
N ALA A 131 -5.05 -5.70 18.43
CA ALA A 131 -5.36 -4.28 18.50
C ALA A 131 -5.54 -3.76 19.93
N GLU A 132 -6.17 -4.57 20.80
CA GLU A 132 -6.34 -4.26 22.22
C GLU A 132 -5.00 -4.26 22.97
N GLN A 133 -4.00 -4.99 22.50
CA GLN A 133 -2.62 -4.96 22.99
C GLN A 133 -1.79 -3.80 22.41
N GLY A 134 -2.34 -3.01 21.48
CA GLY A 134 -1.68 -1.84 20.91
C GLY A 134 -0.98 -2.08 19.57
N ASP A 135 -1.10 -3.27 18.97
CA ASP A 135 -0.52 -3.52 17.64
C ASP A 135 -1.16 -2.59 16.59
N ALA A 136 -0.35 -1.72 16.00
CA ALA A 136 -0.83 -0.70 15.08
C ALA A 136 -1.38 -1.28 13.77
N ASN A 137 -0.81 -2.38 13.28
CA ASN A 137 -1.28 -3.03 12.07
C ASN A 137 -2.65 -3.67 12.30
N ALA A 138 -2.80 -4.38 13.42
CA ALA A 138 -4.07 -4.98 13.81
C ALA A 138 -5.16 -3.93 14.08
N GLN A 139 -4.80 -2.78 14.68
CA GLN A 139 -5.72 -1.65 14.85
C GLN A 139 -6.22 -1.13 13.50
N ASN A 140 -5.32 -0.97 12.50
CA ASN A 140 -5.72 -0.58 11.16
C ASN A 140 -6.62 -1.65 10.51
N SER A 141 -6.24 -2.93 10.59
CA SER A 141 -7.02 -4.04 10.03
C SER A 141 -8.41 -4.14 10.66
N LEU A 142 -8.51 -3.97 11.97
CA LEU A 142 -9.79 -3.97 12.68
C LEU A 142 -10.65 -2.75 12.29
N GLY A 143 -10.03 -1.58 12.12
CA GLY A 143 -10.67 -0.39 11.58
C GLY A 143 -11.27 -0.67 10.19
N TYR A 144 -10.54 -1.35 9.34
CA TYR A 144 -10.99 -1.77 8.02
C TYR A 144 -12.18 -2.76 8.09
N CYS A 145 -12.11 -3.75 8.99
CA CYS A 145 -13.20 -4.67 9.25
C CYS A 145 -14.50 -3.93 9.62
N TYR A 146 -14.45 -2.98 10.54
CA TYR A 146 -15.62 -2.17 10.91
C TYR A 146 -16.08 -1.23 9.80
N ASN A 147 -15.15 -0.68 9.00
CA ASN A 147 -15.48 0.22 7.89
C ASN A 147 -16.29 -0.46 6.80
N ASN A 148 -16.00 -1.72 6.53
CA ASN A 148 -16.59 -2.49 5.43
C ASN A 148 -17.68 -3.47 5.90
N GLY A 149 -17.72 -3.83 7.19
CA GLY A 149 -18.58 -4.88 7.73
C GLY A 149 -18.02 -6.29 7.45
N GLU A 150 -16.69 -6.43 7.49
CA GLU A 150 -16.02 -7.70 7.23
C GLU A 150 -15.76 -8.45 8.52
N GLY A 151 -16.49 -9.54 8.73
CA GLY A 151 -16.42 -10.35 9.94
C GLY A 151 -17.02 -9.72 11.20
N VAL A 152 -17.44 -8.46 11.12
CA VAL A 152 -18.12 -7.69 12.16
C VAL A 152 -19.24 -6.85 11.55
N GLU A 153 -20.21 -6.42 12.35
CA GLU A 153 -21.22 -5.46 11.90
C GLU A 153 -20.56 -4.14 11.51
N LYS A 154 -20.93 -3.61 10.34
CA LYS A 154 -20.40 -2.35 9.81
C LYS A 154 -20.66 -1.19 10.75
N ASN A 155 -19.60 -0.49 11.14
CA ASN A 155 -19.68 0.65 12.06
C ASN A 155 -18.56 1.66 11.77
N SER A 156 -18.89 2.71 11.04
CA SER A 156 -17.91 3.71 10.62
C SER A 156 -17.33 4.51 11.81
N ALA A 157 -18.08 4.69 12.89
CA ALA A 157 -17.58 5.39 14.08
C ALA A 157 -16.49 4.56 14.79
N LYS A 158 -16.74 3.24 14.96
CA LYS A 158 -15.72 2.32 15.50
C LYS A 158 -14.51 2.22 14.57
N ALA A 159 -14.73 2.24 13.24
CA ALA A 159 -13.63 2.24 12.28
C ALA A 159 -12.70 3.45 12.49
N VAL A 160 -13.29 4.66 12.64
CA VAL A 160 -12.53 5.89 12.90
C VAL A 160 -11.77 5.81 14.24
N GLU A 161 -12.37 5.23 15.26
CA GLU A 161 -11.70 5.06 16.56
C GLU A 161 -10.44 4.20 16.42
N TRP A 162 -10.54 3.05 15.73
CA TRP A 162 -9.41 2.16 15.53
C TRP A 162 -8.36 2.73 14.57
N PHE A 163 -8.78 3.35 13.47
CA PHE A 163 -7.85 4.07 12.58
C PHE A 163 -7.09 5.17 13.33
N ARG A 164 -7.75 5.91 14.23
CA ARG A 164 -7.09 6.96 15.01
C ARG A 164 -6.02 6.38 15.93
N ARG A 165 -6.32 5.33 16.69
CA ARG A 165 -5.34 4.66 17.56
C ARG A 165 -4.13 4.19 16.76
N SER A 166 -4.36 3.53 15.63
CA SER A 166 -3.32 3.07 14.73
C SER A 166 -2.50 4.24 14.15
N ALA A 167 -3.16 5.29 13.70
CA ALA A 167 -2.54 6.48 13.13
C ALA A 167 -1.67 7.26 14.14
N GLU A 168 -2.12 7.35 15.40
CA GLU A 168 -1.37 7.92 16.52
C GLU A 168 -0.13 7.08 16.87
N ASN A 169 -0.21 5.77 16.69
CA ASN A 169 0.94 4.84 16.78
C ASN A 169 1.83 4.83 15.52
N GLY A 170 1.61 5.75 14.57
CA GLY A 170 2.48 5.98 13.43
C GLY A 170 2.20 5.15 12.18
N ASN A 171 1.17 4.31 12.16
CA ASN A 171 0.85 3.51 10.98
C ASN A 171 0.38 4.40 9.81
N ALA A 172 1.12 4.38 8.69
CA ALA A 172 0.88 5.26 7.54
C ALA A 172 -0.45 4.96 6.83
N ASP A 173 -0.84 3.70 6.73
CA ASP A 173 -2.11 3.30 6.10
C ASP A 173 -3.30 3.75 6.94
N ALA A 174 -3.19 3.67 8.27
CA ALA A 174 -4.23 4.17 9.17
C ALA A 174 -4.33 5.70 9.13
N GLN A 175 -3.22 6.41 9.03
CA GLN A 175 -3.21 7.86 8.82
C GLN A 175 -3.92 8.23 7.52
N PHE A 176 -3.64 7.52 6.43
CA PHE A 176 -4.36 7.70 5.17
C PHE A 176 -5.85 7.41 5.33
N ASN A 177 -6.23 6.27 5.91
CA ASN A 177 -7.63 5.88 6.13
C ASN A 177 -8.39 6.89 7.00
N LEU A 178 -7.76 7.40 8.05
CA LEU A 178 -8.34 8.45 8.90
C LEU A 178 -8.52 9.75 8.13
N GLY A 179 -7.56 10.13 7.29
CA GLY A 179 -7.66 11.26 6.36
C GLY A 179 -8.86 11.11 5.41
N VAL A 180 -9.06 9.92 4.84
CA VAL A 180 -10.23 9.60 3.99
C VAL A 180 -11.54 9.71 4.78
N CYS A 181 -11.56 9.26 6.03
CA CYS A 181 -12.75 9.40 6.89
C CYS A 181 -13.12 10.88 7.11
N TYR A 182 -12.15 11.74 7.44
CA TYR A 182 -12.38 13.17 7.58
C TYR A 182 -12.77 13.86 6.27
N ALA A 183 -12.15 13.49 5.14
CA ALA A 183 -12.45 14.06 3.84
C ALA A 183 -13.91 13.82 3.41
N ASN A 184 -14.44 12.63 3.75
CA ASN A 184 -15.77 12.20 3.33
C ASN A 184 -16.85 12.37 4.42
N GLY A 185 -16.49 12.66 5.66
CA GLY A 185 -17.43 12.67 6.79
C GLY A 185 -17.95 11.29 7.16
N LYS A 186 -17.12 10.23 7.01
CA LYS A 186 -17.53 8.86 7.25
C LYS A 186 -17.15 8.42 8.67
N GLY A 187 -18.14 8.28 9.54
CA GLY A 187 -17.94 7.94 10.95
C GLY A 187 -17.39 9.08 11.81
N VAL A 188 -17.19 10.23 11.23
CA VAL A 188 -16.72 11.47 11.85
C VAL A 188 -17.27 12.67 11.07
N GLU A 189 -17.38 13.84 11.69
CA GLU A 189 -17.73 15.06 10.97
C GLU A 189 -16.69 15.38 9.88
N LYS A 190 -17.19 15.81 8.72
CA LYS A 190 -16.33 16.17 7.57
C LYS A 190 -15.43 17.34 7.93
N ASP A 191 -14.13 17.19 7.77
CA ASP A 191 -13.13 18.21 8.06
C ASP A 191 -11.95 18.06 7.08
N SER A 192 -11.96 18.89 6.04
CA SER A 192 -10.92 18.84 5.01
C SER A 192 -9.53 19.26 5.51
N ALA A 193 -9.45 20.13 6.51
CA ALA A 193 -8.17 20.54 7.08
C ALA A 193 -7.53 19.36 7.84
N LYS A 194 -8.32 18.68 8.70
CA LYS A 194 -7.84 17.45 9.37
C LYS A 194 -7.51 16.34 8.38
N ALA A 195 -8.27 16.20 7.29
CA ALA A 195 -7.93 15.24 6.25
C ALA A 195 -6.53 15.50 5.68
N VAL A 196 -6.23 16.77 5.35
CA VAL A 196 -4.91 17.17 4.85
C VAL A 196 -3.81 16.93 5.88
N GLU A 197 -4.04 17.21 7.15
CA GLU A 197 -3.05 16.95 8.22
C GLU A 197 -2.68 15.45 8.26
N TRP A 198 -3.67 14.56 8.20
CA TRP A 198 -3.44 13.12 8.21
C TRP A 198 -2.83 12.61 6.91
N TYR A 199 -3.29 13.10 5.75
CA TYR A 199 -2.65 12.78 4.47
C TYR A 199 -1.19 13.21 4.45
N LYS A 200 -0.85 14.37 5.02
CA LYS A 200 0.53 14.84 5.09
C LYS A 200 1.42 13.88 5.89
N LYS A 201 0.97 13.46 7.08
CA LYS A 201 1.71 12.48 7.91
C LYS A 201 1.96 11.17 7.16
N ALA A 202 0.92 10.62 6.51
CA ALA A 202 1.05 9.40 5.73
C ALA A 202 1.96 9.58 4.49
N ALA A 203 1.83 10.69 3.79
CA ALA A 203 2.61 11.02 2.60
C ALA A 203 4.11 11.21 2.90
N GLU A 204 4.43 11.80 4.06
CA GLU A 204 5.81 11.96 4.55
C GLU A 204 6.46 10.60 4.89
N GLN A 205 5.68 9.60 5.25
CA GLN A 205 6.13 8.20 5.43
C GLN A 205 6.19 7.42 4.12
N GLY A 206 5.83 8.03 2.98
CA GLY A 206 5.91 7.39 1.68
C GLY A 206 4.62 6.74 1.19
N GLN A 207 3.50 6.81 1.92
CA GLN A 207 2.23 6.21 1.51
C GLN A 207 1.73 6.88 0.22
N ASP A 208 1.72 6.13 -0.89
CA ASP A 208 1.54 6.64 -2.25
C ASP A 208 0.15 7.26 -2.49
N SER A 209 -0.90 6.64 -1.97
CA SER A 209 -2.27 7.14 -2.11
C SER A 209 -2.48 8.42 -1.31
N ALA A 210 -1.83 8.56 -0.15
CA ALA A 210 -1.84 9.80 0.61
C ALA A 210 -1.10 10.93 -0.12
N GLN A 211 0.04 10.62 -0.76
CA GLN A 211 0.75 11.59 -1.61
C GLN A 211 -0.13 12.05 -2.76
N CYS A 212 -0.84 11.14 -3.44
CA CYS A 212 -1.78 11.49 -4.50
C CYS A 212 -2.90 12.39 -3.99
N ASN A 213 -3.54 12.02 -2.87
CA ASN A 213 -4.63 12.80 -2.29
C ASN A 213 -4.18 14.16 -1.77
N LEU A 214 -2.98 14.24 -1.21
CA LEU A 214 -2.39 15.51 -0.78
C LEU A 214 -2.10 16.42 -1.97
N GLY A 215 -1.58 15.86 -3.08
CA GLY A 215 -1.44 16.57 -4.36
C GLY A 215 -2.77 17.12 -4.85
N TYR A 216 -3.84 16.32 -4.78
CA TYR A 216 -5.19 16.76 -5.15
C TYR A 216 -5.71 17.89 -4.25
N CYS A 217 -5.45 17.81 -2.94
CA CYS A 217 -5.82 18.86 -1.99
C CYS A 217 -5.12 20.18 -2.32
N TYR A 218 -3.80 20.16 -2.56
CA TYR A 218 -3.05 21.36 -2.95
C TYR A 218 -3.47 21.92 -4.31
N LYS A 219 -3.75 21.04 -5.29
CA LYS A 219 -4.20 21.49 -6.64
C LYS A 219 -5.49 22.28 -6.55
N ASN A 220 -6.43 21.84 -5.72
CA ASN A 220 -7.79 22.38 -5.66
C ASN A 220 -8.03 23.32 -4.48
N GLY A 221 -7.08 23.50 -3.55
CA GLY A 221 -7.27 24.32 -2.34
C GLY A 221 -8.27 23.70 -1.36
N ILE A 222 -8.27 22.37 -1.20
CA ILE A 222 -9.22 21.66 -0.32
C ILE A 222 -8.55 21.42 1.04
N GLY A 223 -9.01 22.10 2.07
CA GLY A 223 -8.45 22.00 3.42
C GLY A 223 -7.04 22.60 3.58
N VAL A 224 -6.51 23.20 2.53
CA VAL A 224 -5.19 23.84 2.47
C VAL A 224 -5.22 24.93 1.39
N GLU A 225 -4.36 25.92 1.48
CA GLU A 225 -4.20 26.93 0.44
C GLU A 225 -3.76 26.27 -0.89
N LYS A 226 -4.36 26.72 -1.99
CA LYS A 226 -4.04 26.20 -3.33
C LYS A 226 -2.57 26.45 -3.68
N ASP A 227 -1.87 25.38 -4.05
CA ASP A 227 -0.46 25.42 -4.45
C ASP A 227 -0.18 24.34 -5.50
N VAL A 228 -0.22 24.74 -6.76
CA VAL A 228 -0.05 23.80 -7.89
C VAL A 228 1.38 23.26 -8.01
N ILE A 229 2.37 23.98 -7.46
CA ILE A 229 3.77 23.51 -7.45
C ILE A 229 3.88 22.34 -6.48
N LYS A 230 3.41 22.53 -5.21
CA LYS A 230 3.37 21.44 -4.23
C LYS A 230 2.49 20.28 -4.68
N ALA A 231 1.37 20.56 -5.36
CA ALA A 231 0.53 19.50 -5.93
C ALA A 231 1.34 18.62 -6.89
N THR A 232 2.10 19.22 -7.79
CA THR A 232 2.90 18.50 -8.77
C THR A 232 4.04 17.73 -8.12
N GLU A 233 4.69 18.28 -7.10
CA GLU A 233 5.73 17.59 -6.33
C GLU A 233 5.19 16.33 -5.65
N TRP A 234 4.00 16.39 -5.05
CA TRP A 234 3.37 15.23 -4.42
C TRP A 234 2.88 14.20 -5.45
N TYR A 235 2.31 14.65 -6.58
CA TYR A 235 1.97 13.74 -7.67
C TYR A 235 3.21 13.04 -8.23
N GLN A 236 4.35 13.75 -8.36
CA GLN A 236 5.60 13.15 -8.81
C GLN A 236 6.04 12.00 -7.91
N LYS A 237 6.08 12.22 -6.58
CA LYS A 237 6.46 11.18 -5.59
C LYS A 237 5.56 9.96 -5.68
N SER A 238 4.24 10.16 -5.74
CA SER A 238 3.26 9.09 -5.85
C SER A 238 3.35 8.35 -7.19
N ALA A 239 3.52 9.07 -8.30
CA ALA A 239 3.63 8.51 -9.65
C ALA A 239 4.90 7.66 -9.83
N GLU A 240 6.01 8.05 -9.20
CA GLU A 240 7.27 7.29 -9.19
C GLU A 240 7.15 5.96 -8.46
N GLN A 241 6.28 5.89 -7.46
CA GLN A 241 5.92 4.64 -6.76
C GLN A 241 4.94 3.76 -7.54
N GLY A 242 4.43 4.24 -8.68
CA GLY A 242 3.55 3.47 -9.55
C GLY A 242 2.07 3.79 -9.43
N ASN A 243 1.64 4.71 -8.58
CA ASN A 243 0.23 5.06 -8.45
C ASN A 243 -0.34 5.61 -9.76
N CYS A 244 -1.27 4.88 -10.37
CA CYS A 244 -1.81 5.20 -11.70
C CYS A 244 -2.60 6.52 -11.74
N THR A 245 -3.31 6.86 -10.65
CA THR A 245 -4.03 8.14 -10.53
C THR A 245 -3.07 9.31 -10.48
N ALA A 246 -1.97 9.17 -9.72
CA ALA A 246 -0.93 10.19 -9.66
C ALA A 246 -0.17 10.34 -10.99
N GLN A 247 0.11 9.23 -11.67
CA GLN A 247 0.71 9.25 -13.02
C GLN A 247 -0.18 10.01 -14.01
N TYR A 248 -1.47 9.76 -14.00
CA TYR A 248 -2.42 10.51 -14.82
C TYR A 248 -2.43 11.99 -14.45
N ASN A 249 -2.55 12.35 -13.18
CA ASN A 249 -2.60 13.72 -12.71
C ASN A 249 -1.31 14.48 -13.05
N LEU A 250 -0.16 13.84 -12.89
CA LEU A 250 1.14 14.38 -13.27
C LEU A 250 1.24 14.59 -14.79
N GLY A 251 0.72 13.65 -15.56
CA GLY A 251 0.57 13.80 -17.01
C GLY A 251 -0.23 15.06 -17.38
N CYS A 252 -1.35 15.31 -16.68
CA CYS A 252 -2.14 16.53 -16.85
C CYS A 252 -1.35 17.80 -16.47
N CYS A 253 -0.59 17.75 -15.37
CA CYS A 253 0.26 18.89 -14.98
C CYS A 253 1.27 19.24 -16.07
N TYR A 254 1.96 18.26 -16.64
CA TYR A 254 2.89 18.49 -17.75
C TYR A 254 2.20 18.91 -19.05
N ALA A 255 1.00 18.39 -19.33
CA ALA A 255 0.24 18.74 -20.51
C ALA A 255 -0.19 20.22 -20.49
N ASN A 256 -0.56 20.73 -19.32
CA ASN A 256 -1.12 22.06 -19.13
C ASN A 256 -0.07 23.10 -18.67
N GLY A 257 1.10 22.67 -18.17
CA GLY A 257 2.06 23.57 -17.53
C GLY A 257 1.63 24.01 -16.13
N GLU A 258 0.87 23.17 -15.41
CA GLU A 258 0.43 23.45 -14.04
C GLU A 258 1.49 23.00 -13.02
N GLY A 259 2.11 23.97 -12.34
CA GLY A 259 3.16 23.72 -11.34
C GLY A 259 4.50 23.24 -11.91
N VAL A 260 4.56 23.00 -13.20
CA VAL A 260 5.77 22.62 -13.98
C VAL A 260 5.73 23.27 -15.35
N ALA A 261 6.89 23.40 -16.02
CA ALA A 261 6.93 23.82 -17.42
C ALA A 261 6.16 22.83 -18.31
N GLN A 262 5.33 23.36 -19.21
CA GLN A 262 4.56 22.54 -20.14
C GLN A 262 5.49 21.63 -20.97
N ASN A 263 5.17 20.34 -21.00
CA ASN A 263 5.91 19.35 -21.77
C ASN A 263 5.00 18.19 -22.21
N LYS A 264 4.46 18.28 -23.41
CA LYS A 264 3.55 17.28 -23.98
C LYS A 264 4.21 15.89 -24.13
N ALA A 265 5.52 15.83 -24.39
CA ALA A 265 6.23 14.55 -24.49
C ALA A 265 6.34 13.85 -23.14
N THR A 266 6.61 14.60 -22.07
CA THR A 266 6.59 14.07 -20.71
C THR A 266 5.19 13.67 -20.27
N ALA A 267 4.17 14.45 -20.62
CA ALA A 267 2.77 14.11 -20.35
C ALA A 267 2.39 12.77 -20.98
N VAL A 268 2.73 12.55 -22.25
CA VAL A 268 2.47 11.28 -22.96
C VAL A 268 3.13 10.10 -22.25
N LYS A 269 4.38 10.24 -21.79
CA LYS A 269 5.07 9.16 -21.03
C LYS A 269 4.32 8.78 -19.76
N TRP A 270 3.80 9.76 -19.03
CA TRP A 270 3.03 9.50 -17.82
C TRP A 270 1.65 8.91 -18.11
N TYR A 271 0.97 9.39 -19.16
CA TYR A 271 -0.28 8.76 -19.62
C TYR A 271 -0.07 7.32 -20.06
N GLN A 272 1.05 6.99 -20.74
CA GLN A 272 1.39 5.61 -21.11
C GLN A 272 1.50 4.71 -19.89
N LYS A 273 2.27 5.12 -18.86
CA LYS A 273 2.42 4.35 -17.62
C LYS A 273 1.08 4.09 -16.93
N ALA A 274 0.22 5.09 -16.82
CA ALA A 274 -1.10 4.93 -16.23
C ALA A 274 -2.03 4.06 -17.09
N ALA A 275 -1.97 4.21 -18.42
CA ALA A 275 -2.77 3.44 -19.37
C ALA A 275 -2.36 1.94 -19.40
N GLU A 276 -1.08 1.61 -19.20
CA GLU A 276 -0.57 0.25 -19.03
C GLU A 276 -1.15 -0.43 -17.79
N GLN A 277 -1.45 0.35 -16.75
CA GLN A 277 -2.15 -0.10 -15.54
C GLN A 277 -3.68 -0.10 -15.69
N ASN A 278 -4.17 0.00 -16.90
CA ASN A 278 -5.60 -0.02 -17.24
C ASN A 278 -6.41 1.17 -16.68
N TYR A 279 -5.78 2.35 -16.48
CA TYR A 279 -6.47 3.55 -15.99
C TYR A 279 -7.22 4.24 -17.14
N ALA A 280 -8.57 4.22 -17.11
CA ALA A 280 -9.43 4.65 -18.22
C ALA A 280 -9.18 6.10 -18.70
N ASN A 281 -9.05 7.05 -17.75
CA ASN A 281 -8.79 8.45 -18.10
C ASN A 281 -7.45 8.64 -18.83
N ALA A 282 -6.43 7.87 -18.45
CA ALA A 282 -5.12 7.92 -19.12
C ALA A 282 -5.19 7.27 -20.51
N GLN A 283 -5.94 6.19 -20.67
CA GLN A 283 -6.16 5.57 -21.98
C GLN A 283 -6.90 6.54 -22.92
N TYR A 284 -7.91 7.24 -22.42
CA TYR A 284 -8.58 8.28 -23.19
C TYR A 284 -7.61 9.39 -23.63
N ASN A 285 -6.84 9.97 -22.70
CA ASN A 285 -5.91 11.04 -23.02
C ASN A 285 -4.78 10.57 -23.96
N LEU A 286 -4.29 9.35 -23.80
CA LEU A 286 -3.32 8.75 -24.71
C LEU A 286 -3.90 8.54 -26.11
N GLY A 287 -5.17 8.09 -26.19
CA GLY A 287 -5.91 8.00 -27.45
C GLY A 287 -6.02 9.35 -28.15
N PHE A 288 -6.30 10.40 -27.40
CA PHE A 288 -6.31 11.77 -27.91
C PHE A 288 -4.94 12.22 -28.41
N CYS A 289 -3.87 11.89 -27.67
CA CYS A 289 -2.50 12.20 -28.12
C CYS A 289 -2.16 11.50 -29.44
N TYR A 290 -2.54 10.25 -29.64
CA TYR A 290 -2.39 9.55 -30.94
C TYR A 290 -3.27 10.14 -32.03
N GLU A 291 -4.50 10.54 -31.73
CA GLU A 291 -5.40 11.18 -32.71
C GLU A 291 -4.83 12.47 -33.27
N LYS A 292 -4.21 13.28 -32.41
CA LYS A 292 -3.67 14.60 -32.77
C LYS A 292 -2.19 14.59 -33.13
N GLY A 293 -1.45 13.52 -32.83
CA GLY A 293 0.01 13.48 -33.00
C GLY A 293 0.72 14.36 -32.00
N LEU A 294 0.33 14.32 -30.71
CA LEU A 294 0.90 15.15 -29.65
C LEU A 294 2.05 14.45 -28.93
N GLY A 295 2.93 15.23 -28.31
CA GLY A 295 3.98 14.76 -27.42
C GLY A 295 5.02 13.84 -28.09
N GLY A 296 5.29 14.05 -29.38
CA GLY A 296 6.23 13.25 -30.16
C GLY A 296 5.63 11.96 -30.76
N LEU A 297 4.33 11.70 -30.53
CA LEU A 297 3.66 10.58 -31.15
C LEU A 297 3.30 10.89 -32.62
N SER A 298 3.47 9.91 -33.52
CA SER A 298 2.91 10.00 -34.86
C SER A 298 1.38 9.92 -34.82
N ARG A 299 0.70 10.78 -35.59
CA ARG A 299 -0.75 10.73 -35.71
C ARG A 299 -1.21 9.35 -36.20
N SER A 300 -2.07 8.69 -35.43
CA SER A 300 -2.55 7.35 -35.76
C SER A 300 -3.99 7.14 -35.30
N LYS A 301 -4.92 7.10 -36.26
CA LYS A 301 -6.32 6.76 -35.99
C LYS A 301 -6.44 5.35 -35.40
N LYS A 302 -5.62 4.41 -35.85
CA LYS A 302 -5.63 3.00 -35.37
C LYS A 302 -5.28 2.93 -33.88
N GLU A 303 -4.17 3.55 -33.46
CA GLU A 303 -3.76 3.55 -32.06
C GLU A 303 -4.71 4.38 -31.19
N ALA A 304 -5.22 5.50 -31.71
CA ALA A 304 -6.26 6.27 -31.01
C ALA A 304 -7.50 5.43 -30.72
N LEU A 305 -8.05 4.76 -31.74
CA LEU A 305 -9.22 3.87 -31.57
C LEU A 305 -8.94 2.75 -30.58
N LYS A 306 -7.74 2.13 -30.62
CA LYS A 306 -7.36 1.08 -29.67
C LYS A 306 -7.38 1.58 -28.20
N MET A 307 -6.86 2.79 -27.96
CA MET A 307 -6.86 3.36 -26.62
C MET A 307 -8.25 3.78 -26.16
N TYR A 308 -9.03 4.45 -27.04
CA TYR A 308 -10.41 4.78 -26.75
C TYR A 308 -11.27 3.55 -26.48
N GLN A 309 -11.05 2.45 -27.19
CA GLN A 309 -11.78 1.21 -26.98
C GLN A 309 -11.54 0.64 -25.57
N LYS A 310 -10.29 0.61 -25.11
CA LYS A 310 -9.96 0.20 -23.75
C LYS A 310 -10.63 1.08 -22.68
N ALA A 311 -10.67 2.39 -22.91
CA ALA A 311 -11.35 3.30 -21.98
C ALA A 311 -12.87 3.10 -22.00
N ALA A 312 -13.47 2.93 -23.18
CA ALA A 312 -14.89 2.68 -23.35
C ALA A 312 -15.36 1.37 -22.71
N GLU A 313 -14.55 0.31 -22.78
CA GLU A 313 -14.81 -0.97 -22.10
C GLU A 313 -14.90 -0.83 -20.56
N GLN A 314 -14.36 0.25 -20.02
CA GLN A 314 -14.44 0.62 -18.61
C GLN A 314 -15.55 1.65 -18.32
N GLY A 315 -16.39 1.97 -19.32
CA GLY A 315 -17.51 2.89 -19.17
C GLY A 315 -17.15 4.36 -19.41
N ASP A 316 -16.00 4.67 -20.05
CA ASP A 316 -15.67 6.05 -20.43
C ASP A 316 -16.51 6.51 -21.63
N HIS A 317 -17.58 7.25 -21.34
CA HIS A 317 -18.48 7.77 -22.36
C HIS A 317 -17.82 8.80 -23.30
N ALA A 318 -16.73 9.47 -22.90
CA ALA A 318 -16.00 10.36 -23.79
C ALA A 318 -15.24 9.54 -24.84
N ALA A 319 -14.69 8.40 -24.46
CA ALA A 319 -14.06 7.46 -25.38
C ALA A 319 -15.06 6.87 -26.38
N GLU A 320 -16.26 6.49 -25.91
CA GLU A 320 -17.32 6.02 -26.82
C GLU A 320 -17.69 7.07 -27.88
N ARG A 321 -17.81 8.34 -27.47
CA ARG A 321 -18.09 9.43 -28.40
C ARG A 321 -16.94 9.63 -29.41
N ALA A 322 -15.70 9.56 -28.93
CA ALA A 322 -14.50 9.67 -29.78
C ALA A 322 -14.44 8.54 -30.82
N ILE A 323 -14.78 7.30 -30.43
CA ILE A 323 -14.86 6.16 -31.36
C ILE A 323 -15.92 6.39 -32.43
N ARG A 324 -17.14 6.81 -32.04
CA ARG A 324 -18.23 7.13 -33.02
C ARG A 324 -17.81 8.19 -34.00
N ARG A 325 -17.25 9.29 -33.53
CA ARG A 325 -16.73 10.38 -34.36
C ARG A 325 -15.64 9.92 -35.35
N LEU A 326 -14.68 9.14 -34.90
CA LEU A 326 -13.58 8.62 -35.74
C LEU A 326 -14.07 7.61 -36.78
N ASN A 327 -15.16 6.89 -36.53
CA ASN A 327 -15.75 5.93 -37.47
C ASN A 327 -16.80 6.54 -38.42
N GLY A 328 -16.93 7.87 -38.44
CA GLY A 328 -17.84 8.57 -39.36
C GLY A 328 -19.30 8.64 -38.90
N GLY A 329 -19.58 8.35 -37.63
CA GLY A 329 -20.89 8.55 -37.02
C GLY A 329 -21.25 10.03 -36.88
N ALA A 330 -22.50 10.43 -37.14
CA ALA A 330 -22.94 11.78 -36.89
C ALA A 330 -22.88 12.12 -35.40
N VAL A 331 -22.37 13.30 -35.06
CA VAL A 331 -22.41 13.87 -33.70
C VAL A 331 -23.82 14.36 -33.46
N SER A 332 -24.60 13.68 -32.61
CA SER A 332 -26.03 13.82 -32.56
C SER A 332 -26.60 14.99 -31.73
N THR A 333 -25.77 15.67 -30.91
CA THR A 333 -26.24 16.83 -30.12
C THR A 333 -25.12 17.84 -29.79
N LEU A 334 -25.53 19.12 -29.57
CA LEU A 334 -24.66 20.20 -29.04
C LEU A 334 -24.06 19.84 -27.65
N ALA A 335 -24.77 19.02 -26.87
CA ALA A 335 -24.28 18.49 -25.58
C ALA A 335 -23.08 17.56 -25.74
N ASP A 336 -22.96 16.84 -26.84
CA ASP A 336 -21.79 16.00 -27.15
C ASP A 336 -20.54 16.82 -27.46
N LEU A 337 -20.72 18.07 -27.87
CA LEU A 337 -19.62 19.04 -28.11
C LEU A 337 -19.17 19.71 -26.78
N VAL A 338 -20.09 20.00 -25.87
CA VAL A 338 -19.82 20.79 -24.66
C VAL A 338 -19.31 19.94 -23.50
N ASN A 339 -19.78 18.72 -23.30
CA ASN A 339 -19.38 17.84 -22.20
C ASN A 339 -18.08 17.06 -22.45
N GLY A 340 -17.60 17.00 -23.71
CA GLY A 340 -16.24 16.52 -24.02
C GLY A 340 -15.15 17.54 -23.74
N VAL A 341 -15.53 18.77 -23.43
CA VAL A 341 -14.65 19.95 -23.34
C VAL A 341 -14.13 20.21 -21.92
N GLY A 342 -14.75 19.63 -20.87
CA GLY A 342 -14.42 19.95 -19.47
C GLY A 342 -13.00 19.59 -19.02
N VAL A 343 -12.33 18.67 -19.71
CA VAL A 343 -10.93 18.29 -19.43
C VAL A 343 -10.00 18.69 -20.60
N LEU A 344 -10.57 19.02 -21.76
CA LEU A 344 -9.85 19.33 -23.01
C LEU A 344 -9.85 20.81 -23.36
N TRP A 345 -10.68 21.62 -22.71
CA TRP A 345 -10.83 23.05 -23.09
C TRP A 345 -9.57 23.87 -22.83
N GLU A 346 -8.76 23.46 -21.85
CA GLU A 346 -7.49 24.12 -21.54
C GLU A 346 -6.33 23.70 -22.49
N ILE A 347 -6.48 22.58 -23.23
CA ILE A 347 -5.43 22.08 -24.14
C ILE A 347 -5.53 22.69 -25.55
N LEU A 348 -6.67 23.28 -25.92
CA LEU A 348 -6.96 23.70 -27.29
C LEU A 348 -6.92 25.22 -27.54
N ASN A 349 -6.74 26.03 -26.49
CA ASN A 349 -6.69 27.49 -26.64
C ASN A 349 -5.25 28.04 -26.68
N GLU A 350 -4.40 27.48 -27.53
CA GLU A 350 -3.21 28.15 -28.10
C GLU A 350 -2.95 27.64 -29.51
#